data_b01814feccc30ec2a0714e115079d61d
#
_entry.id   b01814feccc30ec2a0714e115079d61d
#
_cell.length_a   1.000
_cell.length_b   1.000
_cell.length_c   1.000
_cell.angle_alpha   90.00
_cell.angle_beta   90.00
_cell.angle_gamma   90.00
#
_symmetry.space_group_name_H-M   'P 1'
#
loop_
_entity.id
_entity.type
_entity.pdbx_description
1 polymer ?
#
loop_
_entity_poly.entity_id
_entity_poly.type
_entity_poly.pdbx_seq_one_letter_code
_entity_poly.pdbx_strand_id
1 'polypeptide(L)'
;INIEYQARNFILSAVTGYQNLNDRMFLDQDFTEKDIYTLEQKQRANTISEEITFKSKPGNNWQWATGVSGFYQWLHTTGPVQFGQEGVRSVIEDNANEQFENITAGNPRAPKMHMNINNQGLAVGGSFDTPILNGAIFHQSTFNNLFIKGLSATVGLRLDYEKLKMDYNSVSDPLNFDFSITMPGAPKPFLTCEGLEGNASFIGKESTDYLQLLPKFALQYEWTKGNSVYTTVSKGYRSGGYNIQMFSDLAKGGLMNSAIEALAADPKLSAMAATIES
;
A
#
# COMPACT_ATOMS: atom_id res chain seq x y z
N ILE A 1 15.88 -4.16 -25.08
CA ILE A 1 16.21 -4.03 -26.53
C ILE A 1 16.25 -2.55 -26.84
N ASN A 2 17.27 -2.11 -27.59
CA ASN A 2 17.35 -0.74 -28.08
C ASN A 2 17.58 -0.78 -29.60
N ILE A 3 16.72 -0.08 -30.34
CA ILE A 3 16.79 0.02 -31.80
C ILE A 3 16.89 1.51 -32.15
N GLU A 4 17.89 1.87 -32.92
CA GLU A 4 18.06 3.24 -33.42
C GLU A 4 18.15 3.23 -34.94
N TYR A 5 17.32 4.08 -35.58
CA TYR A 5 17.38 4.33 -37.04
C TYR A 5 17.79 5.76 -37.34
N GLN A 6 18.86 5.90 -38.07
CA GLN A 6 19.47 7.18 -38.47
C GLN A 6 18.92 7.62 -39.84
N ALA A 7 17.80 8.37 -39.86
CA ALA A 7 17.29 8.98 -41.07
C ALA A 7 18.11 10.21 -41.48
N ARG A 8 17.82 10.79 -42.64
CA ARG A 8 18.57 12.00 -43.13
C ARG A 8 18.42 13.20 -42.18
N ASN A 9 17.22 13.46 -41.68
CA ASN A 9 16.87 14.67 -40.93
C ASN A 9 16.52 14.43 -39.46
N PHE A 10 16.33 13.17 -39.05
CA PHE A 10 15.98 12.81 -37.69
C PHE A 10 16.59 11.47 -37.27
N ILE A 11 16.50 11.17 -36.01
CA ILE A 11 16.86 9.88 -35.42
C ILE A 11 15.59 9.33 -34.79
N LEU A 12 15.23 8.09 -35.11
CA LEU A 12 14.20 7.33 -34.44
C LEU A 12 14.87 6.36 -33.46
N SER A 13 14.44 6.37 -32.23
CA SER A 13 14.90 5.45 -31.20
C SER A 13 13.68 4.73 -30.57
N ALA A 14 13.79 3.42 -30.43
CA ALA A 14 12.81 2.60 -29.71
C ALA A 14 13.53 1.78 -28.63
N VAL A 15 13.06 1.88 -27.40
CA VAL A 15 13.65 1.19 -26.25
C VAL A 15 12.56 0.36 -25.57
N THR A 16 12.70 -0.97 -25.70
CA THR A 16 11.83 -1.94 -25.03
C THR A 16 12.55 -2.52 -23.82
N GLY A 17 11.92 -2.46 -22.66
CA GLY A 17 12.38 -3.05 -21.42
C GLY A 17 11.43 -4.15 -20.93
N TYR A 18 12.02 -5.21 -20.38
CA TYR A 18 11.29 -6.22 -19.61
C TYR A 18 12.05 -6.48 -18.32
N GLN A 19 11.31 -6.49 -17.21
CA GLN A 19 11.85 -6.80 -15.89
C GLN A 19 10.96 -7.84 -15.22
N ASN A 20 11.59 -8.85 -14.63
CA ASN A 20 10.97 -9.81 -13.72
C ASN A 20 11.64 -9.69 -12.37
N LEU A 21 10.84 -9.56 -11.32
CA LEU A 21 11.28 -9.52 -9.94
C LEU A 21 10.51 -10.58 -9.16
N ASN A 22 11.24 -11.39 -8.41
CA ASN A 22 10.69 -12.23 -7.35
C ASN A 22 11.45 -11.90 -6.07
N ASP A 23 10.72 -11.45 -5.07
CA ASP A 23 11.26 -11.07 -3.79
C ASP A 23 10.54 -11.78 -2.66
N ARG A 24 11.27 -12.13 -1.61
CA ARG A 24 10.75 -12.70 -0.38
C ARG A 24 11.44 -12.03 0.79
N MET A 25 10.68 -11.36 1.61
CA MET A 25 11.13 -10.78 2.87
C MET A 25 10.49 -11.55 4.01
N PHE A 26 11.29 -11.95 4.97
CA PHE A 26 10.84 -12.49 6.25
C PHE A 26 11.44 -11.62 7.35
N LEU A 27 10.60 -11.07 8.20
CA LEU A 27 11.00 -10.11 9.21
C LEU A 27 10.31 -10.45 10.53
N ASP A 28 11.10 -10.56 11.58
CA ASP A 28 10.66 -10.41 12.95
C ASP A 28 10.44 -8.91 13.19
N GLN A 29 9.18 -8.50 13.34
CA GLN A 29 8.80 -7.09 13.28
C GLN A 29 8.61 -6.49 14.68
N ASP A 30 8.60 -7.30 15.74
CA ASP A 30 8.47 -6.78 17.09
C ASP A 30 9.82 -6.36 17.70
N PHE A 31 10.93 -6.80 17.10
CA PHE A 31 12.31 -6.47 17.51
C PHE A 31 12.61 -6.83 18.99
N THR A 32 11.94 -7.82 19.54
CA THR A 32 12.13 -8.30 20.91
C THR A 32 12.60 -9.76 20.94
N GLU A 33 12.91 -10.30 22.12
CA GLU A 33 13.24 -11.72 22.30
C GLU A 33 11.99 -12.61 22.35
N LYS A 34 10.79 -12.01 22.31
CA LYS A 34 9.51 -12.71 22.40
C LYS A 34 8.98 -13.00 21.01
N ASP A 35 8.33 -14.12 20.82
CA ASP A 35 7.62 -14.47 19.59
C ASP A 35 6.24 -13.81 19.57
N ILE A 36 6.22 -12.51 19.29
CA ILE A 36 4.98 -11.71 19.23
C ILE A 36 4.40 -11.82 17.82
N TYR A 37 5.11 -11.31 16.80
CA TYR A 37 4.65 -11.48 15.42
C TYR A 37 5.76 -11.37 14.39
N THR A 38 5.59 -12.12 13.33
CA THR A 38 6.48 -12.11 12.15
C THR A 38 5.70 -11.68 10.92
N LEU A 39 6.39 -11.07 9.96
CA LEU A 39 5.87 -10.72 8.66
C LEU A 39 6.61 -11.51 7.57
N GLU A 40 5.89 -12.25 6.76
CA GLU A 40 6.42 -12.82 5.53
C GLU A 40 5.77 -12.13 4.33
N GLN A 41 6.56 -11.36 3.56
CA GLN A 41 6.09 -10.73 2.34
C GLN A 41 6.74 -11.40 1.13
N LYS A 42 5.93 -11.82 0.17
CA LYS A 42 6.39 -12.30 -1.12
C LYS A 42 5.86 -11.38 -2.21
N GLN A 43 6.73 -10.97 -3.12
CA GLN A 43 6.38 -10.13 -4.25
C GLN A 43 6.83 -10.76 -5.57
N ARG A 44 5.95 -10.71 -6.55
CA ARG A 44 6.25 -11.07 -7.94
C ARG A 44 5.83 -9.91 -8.82
N ALA A 45 6.80 -9.28 -9.47
CA ALA A 45 6.55 -8.21 -10.41
C ALA A 45 7.06 -8.57 -11.80
N ASN A 46 6.24 -8.32 -12.81
CA ASN A 46 6.63 -8.33 -14.21
C ASN A 46 6.31 -6.97 -14.78
N THR A 47 7.30 -6.31 -15.38
CA THR A 47 7.14 -4.99 -15.98
C THR A 47 7.60 -5.04 -17.43
N ILE A 48 6.76 -4.57 -18.33
CA ILE A 48 7.11 -4.27 -19.70
C ILE A 48 7.05 -2.77 -19.91
N SER A 49 8.07 -2.20 -20.55
CA SER A 49 8.11 -0.78 -20.87
C SER A 49 8.54 -0.56 -22.32
N GLU A 50 8.02 0.51 -22.92
CA GLU A 50 8.36 0.93 -24.26
C GLU A 50 8.50 2.45 -24.30
N GLU A 51 9.53 2.93 -24.98
CA GLU A 51 9.70 4.34 -25.33
C GLU A 51 10.09 4.47 -26.79
N ILE A 52 9.31 5.25 -27.53
CA ILE A 52 9.58 5.57 -28.94
C ILE A 52 9.82 7.07 -29.01
N THR A 53 11.02 7.46 -29.47
CA THR A 53 11.44 8.86 -29.54
C THR A 53 11.93 9.22 -30.94
N PHE A 54 11.40 10.31 -31.47
CA PHE A 54 11.91 11.00 -32.63
C PHE A 54 12.69 12.22 -32.16
N LYS A 55 13.93 12.38 -32.62
CA LYS A 55 14.77 13.52 -32.24
C LYS A 55 15.50 14.11 -33.47
N SER A 56 15.69 15.40 -33.45
CA SER A 56 16.48 16.08 -34.50
C SER A 56 17.93 15.61 -34.50
N LYS A 57 18.63 15.80 -35.62
CA LYS A 57 20.08 15.62 -35.68
C LYS A 57 20.79 16.66 -34.79
N PRO A 58 21.92 16.31 -34.16
CA PRO A 58 22.74 17.26 -33.41
C PRO A 58 23.34 18.33 -34.31
N GLY A 59 23.72 19.47 -33.73
CA GLY A 59 24.42 20.56 -34.43
C GLY A 59 23.50 21.64 -35.02
N ASN A 60 22.18 21.46 -35.02
CA ASN A 60 21.24 22.49 -35.44
C ASN A 60 20.99 23.51 -34.32
N ASN A 61 20.69 24.77 -34.69
CA ASN A 61 20.27 25.78 -33.71
C ASN A 61 18.92 25.42 -33.05
N TRP A 62 18.04 24.74 -33.76
CA TRP A 62 16.84 24.17 -33.23
C TRP A 62 16.98 22.65 -33.11
N GLN A 63 16.93 22.16 -31.89
CA GLN A 63 16.93 20.74 -31.58
C GLN A 63 15.61 20.38 -30.90
N TRP A 64 15.07 19.26 -31.24
CA TRP A 64 13.83 18.80 -30.68
C TRP A 64 13.82 17.28 -30.44
N ALA A 65 13.03 16.87 -29.48
CA ALA A 65 12.68 15.48 -29.23
C ALA A 65 11.18 15.39 -28.96
N THR A 66 10.52 14.44 -29.61
CA THR A 66 9.12 14.11 -29.37
C THR A 66 8.97 12.61 -29.29
N GLY A 67 8.08 12.13 -28.43
CA GLY A 67 7.93 10.69 -28.27
C GLY A 67 6.72 10.31 -27.47
N VAL A 68 6.57 9.00 -27.37
CA VAL A 68 5.61 8.33 -26.50
C VAL A 68 6.34 7.36 -25.61
N SER A 69 5.88 7.18 -24.40
CA SER A 69 6.37 6.15 -23.49
C SER A 69 5.24 5.51 -22.74
N GLY A 70 5.43 4.29 -22.30
CA GLY A 70 4.49 3.63 -21.44
C GLY A 70 5.09 2.42 -20.76
N PHE A 71 4.50 2.00 -19.66
CA PHE A 71 4.79 0.72 -19.06
C PHE A 71 3.52 0.08 -18.52
N TYR A 72 3.57 -1.22 -18.41
CA TYR A 72 2.60 -2.00 -17.68
C TYR A 72 3.33 -2.91 -16.69
N GLN A 73 2.92 -2.85 -15.44
CA GLN A 73 3.44 -3.67 -14.36
C GLN A 73 2.33 -4.56 -13.79
N TRP A 74 2.60 -5.83 -13.70
CA TRP A 74 1.82 -6.80 -12.89
C TRP A 74 2.56 -6.99 -11.58
N LEU A 75 1.98 -6.57 -10.49
CA LEU A 75 2.54 -6.78 -9.16
C LEU A 75 1.56 -7.59 -8.33
N HIS A 76 2.01 -8.78 -7.93
CA HIS A 76 1.31 -9.64 -6.97
C HIS A 76 2.10 -9.65 -5.67
N THR A 77 1.44 -9.34 -4.57
CA THR A 77 2.02 -9.33 -3.23
C THR A 77 1.20 -10.22 -2.30
N THR A 78 1.85 -11.09 -1.56
CA THR A 78 1.26 -11.76 -0.41
C THR A 78 1.99 -11.32 0.85
N GLY A 79 1.27 -11.05 1.92
CA GLY A 79 1.85 -10.52 3.15
C GLY A 79 1.03 -10.90 4.37
N PRO A 80 1.13 -12.16 4.87
CA PRO A 80 0.58 -12.52 6.17
C PRO A 80 1.45 -11.99 7.30
N VAL A 81 0.79 -11.43 8.32
CA VAL A 81 1.33 -11.22 9.65
C VAL A 81 0.96 -12.44 10.46
N GLN A 82 1.94 -13.11 11.03
CA GLN A 82 1.77 -14.28 11.84
C GLN A 82 1.97 -13.90 13.30
N PHE A 83 0.93 -13.95 14.10
CA PHE A 83 1.04 -13.82 15.54
C PHE A 83 1.37 -15.17 16.16
N GLY A 84 2.45 -15.23 16.96
CA GLY A 84 2.75 -16.33 17.83
C GLY A 84 1.80 -16.34 19.05
N GLN A 85 1.93 -17.34 19.93
CA GLN A 85 1.10 -17.44 21.11
C GLN A 85 1.21 -16.20 22.03
N GLU A 86 2.42 -15.71 22.24
CA GLU A 86 2.66 -14.47 22.99
C GLU A 86 2.02 -13.25 22.35
N GLY A 87 2.02 -13.19 21.01
CA GLY A 87 1.38 -12.13 20.25
C GLY A 87 -0.13 -12.15 20.31
N VAL A 88 -0.74 -13.32 20.19
CA VAL A 88 -2.19 -13.49 20.37
C VAL A 88 -2.60 -13.00 21.75
N ARG A 89 -1.84 -13.37 22.78
CA ARG A 89 -2.12 -12.97 24.16
C ARG A 89 -1.90 -11.47 24.37
N SER A 90 -0.70 -10.96 24.11
CA SER A 90 -0.34 -9.57 24.46
C SER A 90 -0.97 -8.53 23.57
N VAL A 91 -1.18 -8.82 22.27
CA VAL A 91 -1.69 -7.85 21.29
C VAL A 91 -3.21 -7.92 21.11
N ILE A 92 -3.81 -9.09 21.30
CA ILE A 92 -5.25 -9.27 21.06
C ILE A 92 -6.01 -9.45 22.37
N GLU A 93 -5.67 -10.46 23.19
CA GLU A 93 -6.38 -10.80 24.43
C GLU A 93 -6.25 -9.71 25.50
N ASP A 94 -5.02 -9.30 25.82
CA ASP A 94 -4.77 -8.30 26.86
C ASP A 94 -5.37 -6.94 26.46
N ASN A 95 -5.27 -6.53 25.19
CA ASN A 95 -5.89 -5.30 24.69
C ASN A 95 -7.44 -5.36 24.77
N ALA A 96 -8.05 -6.50 24.46
CA ALA A 96 -9.49 -6.66 24.59
C ALA A 96 -9.92 -6.56 26.05
N ASN A 97 -9.19 -7.22 26.94
CA ASN A 97 -9.48 -7.22 28.38
C ASN A 97 -9.25 -5.83 29.01
N GLU A 98 -8.21 -5.10 28.58
CA GLU A 98 -8.00 -3.70 29.00
C GLU A 98 -9.17 -2.79 28.58
N GLN A 99 -9.73 -2.99 27.40
CA GLN A 99 -10.92 -2.23 26.98
C GLN A 99 -12.14 -2.55 27.85
N PHE A 100 -12.35 -3.82 28.22
CA PHE A 100 -13.42 -4.18 29.15
C PHE A 100 -13.22 -3.58 30.54
N GLU A 101 -11.99 -3.56 31.04
CA GLU A 101 -11.66 -2.90 32.31
C GLU A 101 -11.95 -1.39 32.24
N ASN A 102 -11.57 -0.73 31.15
CA ASN A 102 -11.80 0.70 30.94
C ASN A 102 -13.29 1.07 30.91
N ILE A 103 -14.14 0.24 30.29
CA ILE A 103 -15.60 0.43 30.26
C ILE A 103 -16.18 0.41 31.69
N THR A 104 -15.60 -0.38 32.58
CA THR A 104 -16.12 -0.59 33.94
C THR A 104 -15.38 0.20 35.03
N ALA A 105 -14.27 0.88 34.69
CA ALA A 105 -13.34 1.50 35.64
C ALA A 105 -13.97 2.54 36.58
N GLY A 106 -15.07 3.18 36.18
CA GLY A 106 -15.77 4.19 37.01
C GLY A 106 -16.78 3.59 38.01
N ASN A 107 -17.03 2.27 38.01
CA ASN A 107 -18.04 1.64 38.82
C ASN A 107 -17.53 0.37 39.53
N PRO A 108 -17.17 0.44 40.84
CA PRO A 108 -16.67 -0.71 41.58
C PRO A 108 -17.67 -1.87 41.70
N ARG A 109 -18.96 -1.65 41.40
CA ARG A 109 -20.00 -2.65 41.39
C ARG A 109 -20.28 -3.24 40.01
N ALA A 110 -19.62 -2.75 38.98
CA ALA A 110 -19.80 -3.26 37.63
C ALA A 110 -19.27 -4.71 37.51
N PRO A 111 -19.92 -5.55 36.73
CA PRO A 111 -19.42 -6.88 36.44
C PRO A 111 -18.09 -6.80 35.71
N LYS A 112 -17.16 -7.71 36.00
CA LYS A 112 -15.90 -7.86 35.26
C LYS A 112 -16.11 -8.73 34.04
N MET A 113 -15.80 -8.23 32.90
CA MET A 113 -15.80 -8.95 31.62
C MET A 113 -14.40 -9.47 31.34
N HIS A 114 -14.29 -10.69 30.82
CA HIS A 114 -13.01 -11.27 30.45
C HIS A 114 -13.16 -12.13 29.20
N MET A 115 -12.24 -11.95 28.26
CA MET A 115 -12.08 -12.74 27.04
C MET A 115 -10.83 -13.59 27.19
N ASN A 116 -10.92 -14.87 26.88
CA ASN A 116 -9.81 -15.81 26.83
C ASN A 116 -9.70 -16.33 25.38
N ILE A 117 -8.56 -16.14 24.74
CA ILE A 117 -8.34 -16.58 23.36
C ILE A 117 -7.71 -17.96 23.36
N ASN A 118 -8.31 -18.89 22.61
CA ASN A 118 -7.90 -20.28 22.56
C ASN A 118 -6.87 -20.60 21.46
N ASN A 119 -6.57 -19.61 20.59
CA ASN A 119 -5.60 -19.76 19.51
C ASN A 119 -4.16 -19.86 20.04
N GLN A 120 -3.38 -20.82 19.52
CA GLN A 120 -1.93 -20.91 19.75
C GLN A 120 -1.12 -20.01 18.80
N GLY A 121 -1.75 -19.48 17.77
CA GLY A 121 -1.24 -18.52 16.79
C GLY A 121 -2.38 -18.03 15.93
N LEU A 122 -2.19 -16.93 15.23
CA LEU A 122 -3.19 -16.32 14.37
C LEU A 122 -2.52 -15.69 13.15
N ALA A 123 -2.91 -16.09 11.94
CA ALA A 123 -2.50 -15.42 10.74
C ALA A 123 -3.52 -14.36 10.33
N VAL A 124 -2.99 -13.18 10.02
CA VAL A 124 -3.75 -12.06 9.46
C VAL A 124 -3.04 -11.58 8.23
N GLY A 125 -3.66 -11.66 7.08
CA GLY A 125 -2.97 -11.23 5.88
C GLY A 125 -3.78 -11.44 4.62
N GLY A 126 -3.11 -11.29 3.47
CA GLY A 126 -3.82 -11.40 2.23
C GLY A 126 -2.94 -11.48 1.00
N SER A 127 -3.62 -11.54 -0.13
CA SER A 127 -3.05 -11.40 -1.46
C SER A 127 -3.58 -10.13 -2.13
N PHE A 128 -2.67 -9.46 -2.81
CA PHE A 128 -2.92 -8.15 -3.43
C PHE A 128 -2.37 -8.15 -4.84
N ASP A 129 -3.24 -7.94 -5.81
CA ASP A 129 -2.83 -7.70 -7.20
C ASP A 129 -2.94 -6.20 -7.46
N THR A 130 -1.80 -5.56 -7.71
CA THR A 130 -1.72 -4.11 -7.91
C THR A 130 -1.12 -3.76 -9.27
N PRO A 131 -1.85 -4.00 -10.38
CA PRO A 131 -1.36 -3.64 -11.70
C PRO A 131 -1.34 -2.13 -11.90
N ILE A 132 -0.29 -1.66 -12.58
CA ILE A 132 -0.07 -0.26 -12.94
C ILE A 132 0.07 -0.15 -14.45
N LEU A 133 -0.73 0.72 -15.06
CA LEU A 133 -0.59 1.14 -16.44
C LEU A 133 -0.19 2.60 -16.48
N ASN A 134 0.90 2.91 -17.16
CA ASN A 134 1.31 4.29 -17.43
C ASN A 134 1.49 4.49 -18.93
N GLY A 135 1.12 5.67 -19.42
CA GLY A 135 1.35 6.11 -20.79
C GLY A 135 1.55 7.61 -20.85
N ALA A 136 2.50 8.06 -21.68
CA ALA A 136 2.78 9.46 -21.83
C ALA A 136 3.11 9.84 -23.28
N ILE A 137 2.80 11.08 -23.62
CA ILE A 137 3.29 11.75 -24.82
C ILE A 137 4.08 12.97 -24.39
N PHE A 138 5.21 13.22 -25.06
CA PHE A 138 6.05 14.35 -24.71
C PHE A 138 6.67 15.02 -25.94
N HIS A 139 6.95 16.29 -25.78
CA HIS A 139 7.73 17.08 -26.73
C HIS A 139 8.64 18.05 -25.99
N GLN A 140 9.86 18.22 -26.50
CA GLN A 140 10.82 19.21 -26.02
C GLN A 140 11.50 19.86 -27.21
N SER A 141 11.60 21.18 -27.18
CA SER A 141 12.38 21.98 -28.13
C SER A 141 13.48 22.75 -27.41
N THR A 142 14.68 22.73 -27.95
CA THR A 142 15.82 23.50 -27.46
C THR A 142 16.29 24.43 -28.60
N PHE A 143 16.34 25.71 -28.32
CA PHE A 143 16.83 26.76 -29.23
C PHE A 143 18.22 27.19 -28.77
N ASN A 144 19.23 26.85 -29.55
CA ASN A 144 20.61 27.17 -29.28
C ASN A 144 20.99 28.54 -29.90
N ASN A 145 21.91 29.26 -29.27
CA ASN A 145 22.35 30.59 -29.69
C ASN A 145 21.19 31.59 -29.83
N LEU A 146 20.21 31.50 -28.92
CA LEU A 146 19.05 32.38 -28.91
C LEU A 146 19.47 33.80 -28.50
N PHE A 147 19.28 34.79 -29.41
CA PHE A 147 19.67 36.18 -29.26
C PHE A 147 21.22 36.42 -29.19
N ILE A 148 21.92 35.63 -28.36
CA ILE A 148 23.39 35.75 -28.21
C ILE A 148 24.02 34.35 -28.30
N LYS A 149 25.27 34.30 -28.76
CA LYS A 149 26.04 33.06 -28.88
C LYS A 149 26.23 32.44 -27.50
N GLY A 150 25.97 31.14 -27.40
CA GLY A 150 26.10 30.38 -26.16
C GLY A 150 24.84 30.39 -25.27
N LEU A 151 23.80 31.22 -25.56
CA LEU A 151 22.53 31.17 -24.85
C LEU A 151 21.60 30.14 -25.48
N SER A 152 21.14 29.19 -24.70
CA SER A 152 20.18 28.19 -25.13
C SER A 152 18.93 28.21 -24.22
N ALA A 153 17.76 28.09 -24.83
CA ALA A 153 16.49 27.96 -24.12
C ALA A 153 15.81 26.65 -24.50
N THR A 154 15.30 25.95 -23.50
CA THR A 154 14.56 24.70 -23.69
C THR A 154 13.13 24.85 -23.13
N VAL A 155 12.16 24.44 -23.95
CA VAL A 155 10.75 24.34 -23.56
C VAL A 155 10.30 22.90 -23.78
N GLY A 156 9.69 22.30 -22.78
CA GLY A 156 9.18 20.94 -22.83
C GLY A 156 7.78 20.83 -22.25
N LEU A 157 7.03 19.86 -22.75
CA LEU A 157 5.71 19.51 -22.26
C LEU A 157 5.54 18.00 -22.32
N ARG A 158 5.03 17.41 -21.22
CA ARG A 158 4.66 16.00 -21.14
C ARG A 158 3.24 15.89 -20.61
N LEU A 159 2.42 15.11 -21.28
CA LEU A 159 1.12 14.67 -20.80
C LEU A 159 1.27 13.21 -20.35
N ASP A 160 1.00 12.96 -19.08
CA ASP A 160 1.18 11.67 -18.44
C ASP A 160 -0.17 11.14 -17.94
N TYR A 161 -0.50 9.93 -18.28
CA TYR A 161 -1.68 9.21 -17.78
C TYR A 161 -1.21 7.98 -17.03
N GLU A 162 -1.76 7.77 -15.84
CA GLU A 162 -1.49 6.59 -15.03
C GLU A 162 -2.77 6.03 -14.45
N LYS A 163 -2.91 4.71 -14.51
CA LYS A 163 -4.01 3.97 -13.89
C LYS A 163 -3.45 2.93 -12.95
N LEU A 164 -3.91 3.02 -11.70
CA LEU A 164 -3.61 2.10 -10.62
C LEU A 164 -4.86 1.27 -10.32
N LYS A 165 -4.67 -0.03 -10.11
CA LYS A 165 -5.73 -0.90 -9.63
C LYS A 165 -5.22 -1.66 -8.41
N MET A 166 -6.13 -2.12 -7.58
CA MET A 166 -5.87 -3.03 -6.49
C MET A 166 -7.03 -4.03 -6.39
N ASP A 167 -6.74 -5.29 -6.62
CA ASP A 167 -7.62 -6.40 -6.28
C ASP A 167 -7.06 -7.00 -4.98
N TYR A 168 -7.88 -7.07 -3.94
CA TYR A 168 -7.42 -7.52 -2.63
C TYR A 168 -8.32 -8.61 -2.07
N ASN A 169 -7.66 -9.56 -1.41
CA ASN A 169 -8.29 -10.63 -0.64
C ASN A 169 -7.49 -10.78 0.65
N SER A 170 -7.97 -10.11 1.71
CA SER A 170 -7.36 -10.13 3.05
C SER A 170 -8.30 -10.83 4.02
N VAL A 171 -7.86 -11.96 4.54
CA VAL A 171 -8.65 -12.83 5.44
C VAL A 171 -7.80 -13.16 6.65
N SER A 172 -8.41 -13.17 7.84
CA SER A 172 -7.77 -13.69 9.05
C SER A 172 -8.07 -15.18 9.24
N ASP A 173 -7.20 -15.85 9.99
CA ASP A 173 -7.61 -17.11 10.64
C ASP A 173 -8.80 -16.86 11.57
N PRO A 174 -9.62 -17.87 11.84
CA PRO A 174 -10.66 -17.77 12.85
C PRO A 174 -10.08 -17.47 14.22
N LEU A 175 -10.61 -16.46 14.91
CA LEU A 175 -10.33 -16.17 16.31
C LEU A 175 -11.29 -16.99 17.18
N ASN A 176 -10.78 -18.00 17.86
CA ASN A 176 -11.55 -18.83 18.77
C ASN A 176 -11.37 -18.33 20.20
N PHE A 177 -12.47 -18.04 20.89
CA PHE A 177 -12.39 -17.46 22.22
C PHE A 177 -13.57 -17.87 23.12
N ASP A 178 -13.32 -17.74 24.42
CA ASP A 178 -14.35 -17.85 25.44
C ASP A 178 -14.54 -16.49 26.09
N PHE A 179 -15.76 -16.22 26.54
CA PHE A 179 -16.10 -14.98 27.22
C PHE A 179 -16.79 -15.24 28.53
N SER A 180 -16.43 -14.50 29.58
CA SER A 180 -17.02 -14.66 30.91
C SER A 180 -17.33 -13.31 31.54
N ILE A 181 -18.38 -13.35 32.40
CA ILE A 181 -18.77 -12.21 33.21
C ILE A 181 -18.78 -12.65 34.69
N THR A 182 -18.06 -11.90 35.52
CA THR A 182 -17.91 -12.18 36.95
C THR A 182 -18.43 -11.00 37.77
N MET A 183 -19.31 -11.26 38.74
CA MET A 183 -19.75 -10.22 39.67
C MET A 183 -18.64 -9.87 40.67
N PRO A 184 -18.52 -8.60 41.09
CA PRO A 184 -17.53 -8.21 42.09
C PRO A 184 -17.65 -9.03 43.37
N GLY A 185 -16.54 -9.64 43.79
CA GLY A 185 -16.47 -10.50 44.99
C GLY A 185 -16.96 -11.92 44.79
N ALA A 186 -17.47 -12.28 43.63
CA ALA A 186 -17.84 -13.66 43.33
C ALA A 186 -16.60 -14.52 42.99
N PRO A 187 -16.49 -15.77 43.47
CA PRO A 187 -15.36 -16.64 43.21
C PRO A 187 -15.40 -17.31 41.85
N LYS A 188 -16.48 -17.22 41.11
CA LYS A 188 -16.69 -17.83 39.78
C LYS A 188 -17.50 -16.91 38.88
N PRO A 189 -17.32 -17.00 37.57
CA PRO A 189 -18.19 -16.34 36.61
C PRO A 189 -19.65 -16.77 36.83
N PHE A 190 -20.57 -15.80 36.70
CA PHE A 190 -21.99 -16.13 36.69
C PHE A 190 -22.51 -16.45 35.30
N LEU A 191 -21.75 -16.01 34.26
CA LEU A 191 -22.00 -16.30 32.86
C LEU A 191 -20.69 -16.69 32.15
N THR A 192 -20.76 -17.77 31.39
CA THR A 192 -19.66 -18.17 30.50
C THR A 192 -20.22 -18.59 29.15
N CYS A 193 -19.68 -17.99 28.07
CA CYS A 193 -19.93 -18.35 26.69
C CYS A 193 -18.64 -18.97 26.17
N GLU A 194 -18.68 -20.20 25.70
CA GLU A 194 -17.50 -20.97 25.26
C GLU A 194 -17.58 -21.26 23.77
N GLY A 195 -16.40 -21.35 23.11
CA GLY A 195 -16.30 -21.74 21.72
C GLY A 195 -16.87 -20.73 20.76
N LEU A 196 -16.77 -19.45 21.07
CA LEU A 196 -17.15 -18.38 20.19
C LEU A 196 -16.09 -18.22 19.09
N GLU A 197 -16.51 -17.82 17.89
CA GLU A 197 -15.64 -17.64 16.75
C GLU A 197 -15.88 -16.28 16.09
N GLY A 198 -14.78 -15.58 15.79
CA GLY A 198 -14.78 -14.35 15.00
C GLY A 198 -13.80 -14.46 13.85
N ASN A 199 -14.07 -13.81 12.73
CA ASN A 199 -13.15 -13.70 11.61
C ASN A 199 -13.21 -12.31 10.97
N ALA A 200 -12.17 -11.96 10.23
CA ALA A 200 -12.15 -10.77 9.40
C ALA A 200 -11.93 -11.15 7.95
N SER A 201 -12.72 -10.57 7.05
CA SER A 201 -12.60 -10.79 5.61
C SER A 201 -12.84 -9.49 4.87
N PHE A 202 -11.84 -9.09 4.08
CA PHE A 202 -11.88 -7.90 3.23
C PHE A 202 -11.53 -8.31 1.81
N ILE A 203 -12.52 -8.37 0.94
CA ILE A 203 -12.37 -8.75 -0.46
C ILE A 203 -12.95 -7.65 -1.32
N GLY A 204 -12.19 -7.16 -2.27
CA GLY A 204 -12.67 -6.08 -3.13
C GLY A 204 -11.68 -5.68 -4.21
N LYS A 205 -12.09 -4.65 -4.94
CA LYS A 205 -11.35 -4.08 -6.06
C LYS A 205 -11.45 -2.58 -6.01
N GLU A 206 -10.31 -1.92 -6.18
CA GLU A 206 -10.19 -0.48 -6.24
C GLU A 206 -9.48 -0.05 -7.51
N SER A 207 -9.79 1.12 -8.01
CA SER A 207 -9.12 1.70 -9.17
C SER A 207 -9.09 3.22 -9.07
N THR A 208 -7.94 3.79 -9.39
CA THR A 208 -7.78 5.24 -9.49
C THR A 208 -6.91 5.58 -10.70
N ASP A 209 -7.11 6.76 -11.27
CA ASP A 209 -6.33 7.23 -12.41
C ASP A 209 -5.91 8.69 -12.23
N TYR A 210 -4.84 9.04 -12.88
CA TYR A 210 -4.23 10.36 -12.85
C TYR A 210 -3.90 10.82 -14.26
N LEU A 211 -4.24 12.07 -14.59
CA LEU A 211 -3.80 12.75 -15.80
C LEU A 211 -3.04 14.01 -15.39
N GLN A 212 -1.79 14.12 -15.82
CA GLN A 212 -0.91 15.22 -15.42
C GLN A 212 -0.25 15.88 -16.60
N LEU A 213 -0.30 17.21 -16.62
CA LEU A 213 0.46 18.04 -17.55
C LEU A 213 1.71 18.56 -16.85
N LEU A 214 2.87 18.26 -17.42
CA LEU A 214 4.20 18.48 -16.83
C LEU A 214 5.02 19.40 -17.73
N PRO A 215 4.92 20.74 -17.57
CA PRO A 215 5.74 21.71 -18.28
C PRO A 215 7.17 21.74 -17.72
N LYS A 216 8.11 22.04 -18.60
CA LYS A 216 9.52 22.28 -18.30
C LYS A 216 10.02 23.51 -19.06
N PHE A 217 10.76 24.34 -18.38
CA PHE A 217 11.50 25.46 -18.95
C PHE A 217 12.92 25.44 -18.42
N ALA A 218 13.92 25.63 -19.30
CA ALA A 218 15.33 25.74 -18.91
C ALA A 218 16.04 26.78 -19.73
N LEU A 219 17.00 27.45 -19.10
CA LEU A 219 17.95 28.35 -19.75
C LEU A 219 19.37 27.88 -19.43
N GLN A 220 20.25 27.93 -20.43
CA GLN A 220 21.67 27.65 -20.28
C GLN A 220 22.46 28.70 -20.98
N TYR A 221 23.52 29.21 -20.35
CA TYR A 221 24.47 30.13 -20.99
C TYR A 221 25.89 29.55 -20.86
N GLU A 222 26.49 29.27 -22.00
CA GLU A 222 27.89 28.82 -22.13
C GLU A 222 28.73 29.99 -22.69
N TRP A 223 29.53 30.62 -21.81
CA TRP A 223 30.36 31.78 -22.21
C TRP A 223 31.69 31.37 -22.84
N THR A 224 32.23 30.19 -22.51
CA THR A 224 33.38 29.56 -23.15
C THR A 224 33.18 28.06 -23.15
N LYS A 225 33.85 27.36 -24.07
CA LYS A 225 33.74 25.91 -24.19
C LYS A 225 34.01 25.20 -22.84
N GLY A 226 33.00 24.50 -22.34
CA GLY A 226 33.06 23.76 -21.09
C GLY A 226 32.71 24.55 -19.82
N ASN A 227 32.46 25.88 -19.94
CA ASN A 227 32.01 26.71 -18.81
C ASN A 227 30.62 27.24 -19.08
N SER A 228 29.63 26.76 -18.28
CA SER A 228 28.23 27.14 -18.41
C SER A 228 27.53 27.29 -17.07
N VAL A 229 26.48 28.09 -17.08
CA VAL A 229 25.49 28.17 -16.02
C VAL A 229 24.12 27.76 -16.59
N TYR A 230 23.33 27.08 -15.82
CA TYR A 230 21.98 26.72 -16.22
C TYR A 230 20.97 26.89 -15.08
N THR A 231 19.72 27.10 -15.46
CA THR A 231 18.58 27.07 -14.55
C THR A 231 17.44 26.29 -15.18
N THR A 232 16.68 25.56 -14.37
CA THR A 232 15.53 24.79 -14.83
C THR A 232 14.38 24.98 -13.87
N VAL A 233 13.18 25.20 -14.43
CA VAL A 233 11.90 25.13 -13.70
C VAL A 233 11.04 24.07 -14.38
N SER A 234 10.55 23.12 -13.60
CA SER A 234 9.68 22.05 -14.11
C SER A 234 8.65 21.66 -13.08
N LYS A 235 7.48 21.27 -13.55
CA LYS A 235 6.49 20.57 -12.73
C LYS A 235 6.79 19.06 -12.78
N GLY A 236 6.96 18.45 -11.62
CA GLY A 236 6.96 17.00 -11.45
C GLY A 236 5.72 16.56 -10.67
N TYR A 237 5.38 15.27 -10.74
CA TYR A 237 4.39 14.68 -9.86
C TYR A 237 4.85 13.30 -9.40
N ARG A 238 4.25 12.84 -8.34
CA ARG A 238 4.33 11.46 -7.89
C ARG A 238 2.90 10.95 -7.74
N SER A 239 2.59 9.87 -8.43
CA SER A 239 1.30 9.21 -8.25
C SER A 239 1.14 8.69 -6.83
N GLY A 240 -0.10 8.52 -6.44
CA GLY A 240 -0.45 7.78 -5.23
C GLY A 240 -0.07 6.31 -5.37
N GLY A 241 -0.39 5.54 -4.33
CA GLY A 241 -0.24 4.09 -4.31
C GLY A 241 -1.18 3.52 -3.27
N TYR A 242 -1.46 2.24 -3.39
CA TYR A 242 -2.23 1.53 -2.37
C TYR A 242 -1.31 1.07 -1.24
N ASN A 243 -1.70 1.37 0.00
CA ASN A 243 -0.97 0.91 1.19
C ASN A 243 -1.54 -0.44 1.64
N ILE A 244 -0.92 -1.53 1.20
CA ILE A 244 -1.34 -2.88 1.57
C ILE A 244 -1.10 -3.21 3.05
N GLN A 245 -0.17 -2.53 3.72
CA GLN A 245 0.11 -2.75 5.15
C GLN A 245 -1.07 -2.33 6.04
N MET A 246 -1.90 -1.41 5.57
CA MET A 246 -3.10 -0.96 6.26
C MET A 246 -4.12 -2.10 6.48
N PHE A 247 -4.07 -3.15 5.65
CA PHE A 247 -5.00 -4.28 5.77
C PHE A 247 -4.78 -5.10 7.04
N SER A 248 -3.58 -5.15 7.59
CA SER A 248 -3.33 -5.81 8.87
C SER A 248 -4.06 -5.11 10.03
N ASP A 249 -4.11 -3.77 10.02
CA ASP A 249 -4.82 -3.01 11.04
C ASP A 249 -6.34 -3.06 10.85
N LEU A 250 -6.81 -3.03 9.59
CA LEU A 250 -8.22 -3.25 9.26
C LEU A 250 -8.68 -4.64 9.71
N ALA A 251 -7.85 -5.66 9.52
CA ALA A 251 -8.17 -7.03 9.90
C ALA A 251 -8.24 -7.19 11.43
N LYS A 252 -7.37 -6.54 12.20
CA LYS A 252 -7.47 -6.51 13.68
C LYS A 252 -8.80 -5.89 14.12
N GLY A 253 -9.17 -4.73 13.53
CA GLY A 253 -10.46 -4.09 13.80
C GLY A 253 -11.65 -4.98 13.41
N GLY A 254 -11.55 -5.65 12.25
CA GLY A 254 -12.56 -6.60 11.78
C GLY A 254 -12.72 -7.80 12.69
N LEU A 255 -11.62 -8.36 13.21
CA LEU A 255 -11.65 -9.45 14.19
C LEU A 255 -12.37 -9.04 15.47
N MET A 256 -12.08 -7.86 16.01
CA MET A 256 -12.74 -7.35 17.21
C MET A 256 -14.23 -7.12 16.97
N ASN A 257 -14.61 -6.52 15.84
CA ASN A 257 -16.03 -6.36 15.49
C ASN A 257 -16.75 -7.71 15.37
N SER A 258 -16.12 -8.68 14.70
CA SER A 258 -16.69 -10.03 14.56
C SER A 258 -16.81 -10.75 15.91
N ALA A 259 -15.85 -10.56 16.82
CA ALA A 259 -15.95 -11.09 18.17
C ALA A 259 -17.12 -10.47 18.95
N ILE A 260 -17.35 -9.16 18.82
CA ILE A 260 -18.49 -8.47 19.42
C ILE A 260 -19.82 -8.98 18.84
N GLU A 261 -19.88 -9.20 17.53
CA GLU A 261 -21.05 -9.77 16.86
C GLU A 261 -21.33 -11.21 17.32
N ALA A 262 -20.30 -12.03 17.49
CA ALA A 262 -20.42 -13.38 18.03
C ALA A 262 -20.96 -13.37 19.49
N LEU A 263 -20.47 -12.43 20.30
CA LEU A 263 -21.00 -12.22 21.66
C LEU A 263 -22.48 -11.80 21.65
N ALA A 264 -22.85 -10.85 20.79
CA ALA A 264 -24.22 -10.37 20.68
C ALA A 264 -25.21 -11.46 20.20
N ALA A 265 -24.71 -12.38 19.37
CA ALA A 265 -25.48 -13.49 18.84
C ALA A 265 -25.61 -14.68 19.85
N ASP A 266 -24.80 -14.72 20.91
CA ASP A 266 -24.84 -15.80 21.88
C ASP A 266 -26.18 -15.80 22.66
N PRO A 267 -26.93 -16.94 22.71
CA PRO A 267 -28.25 -17.01 23.36
C PRO A 267 -28.22 -16.69 24.84
N LYS A 268 -27.14 -16.97 25.55
CA LYS A 268 -27.00 -16.69 26.97
C LYS A 268 -26.91 -15.20 27.27
N LEU A 269 -26.11 -14.47 26.42
CA LEU A 269 -25.97 -13.02 26.54
C LEU A 269 -27.23 -12.27 26.10
N SER A 270 -27.87 -12.70 25.01
CA SER A 270 -29.12 -12.09 24.55
C SER A 270 -30.28 -12.31 25.52
N ALA A 271 -30.37 -13.48 26.15
CA ALA A 271 -31.36 -13.74 27.21
C ALA A 271 -31.12 -12.87 28.46
N MET A 272 -29.85 -12.62 28.82
CA MET A 272 -29.51 -11.74 29.93
C MET A 272 -29.86 -10.27 29.62
N ALA A 273 -29.59 -9.78 28.44
CA ALA A 273 -29.93 -8.43 28.00
C ALA A 273 -31.45 -8.21 28.06
N ALA A 274 -32.27 -9.15 27.58
CA ALA A 274 -33.72 -9.09 27.63
C ALA A 274 -34.27 -9.08 29.07
N THR A 275 -33.57 -9.72 30.02
CA THR A 275 -33.96 -9.73 31.45
C THR A 275 -33.66 -8.40 32.15
N ILE A 276 -32.66 -7.64 31.67
CA ILE A 276 -32.30 -6.33 32.24
C ILE A 276 -33.25 -5.23 31.72
N GLU A 277 -33.78 -5.39 30.52
CA GLU A 277 -34.70 -4.42 29.87
C GLU A 277 -36.17 -4.61 30.34
N SER A 278 -36.51 -5.70 30.98
CA SER A 278 -37.84 -6.01 31.54
C SER A 278 -37.97 -5.61 33.02
#